data_bbd0b30a743082164ebf496f44cefca6
#
_entry.id   bbd0b30a743082164ebf496f44cefca6
#
_cell.length_a   1.000
_cell.length_b   1.000
_cell.length_c   1.000
_cell.angle_alpha   90.00
_cell.angle_beta   90.00
_cell.angle_gamma   90.00
#
_symmetry.space_group_name_H-M   'P 1'
#
loop_
_entity.id
_entity.type
_entity.pdbx_description
1 polymer ?
#
loop_
_entity_poly.entity_id
_entity_poly.type
_entity_poly.pdbx_seq_one_letter_code
_entity_poly.pdbx_strand_id
1 'polypeptide(L)'
;MLLTSLSVSAQQVNDNNTPLHLMRPANQQRYGIPTTEQVKQTMDRVLHYIDAQTPAVLVDRRTGQEVTRMKDINEHTQLKQGGFRLTSYEWGVTYSGVLAAYDVTGDEAYRDYVYKRHRLLAEMAPWFQKVYQKHKDIDVNVRRVIDPHALDDAGAVATSMMKAIVNEELSSQRHTLEERMKNEELRAKSEALLRPLINNYTDYILNKEFRLADGTFARLRPQKNTVWLDDMFMGVPAVAYLGKLTGDTKYYDEAARQVMLFAQRMWVKEDGLFRHGWVEAMDPHPAFYWGRANGWALLTMCEVLDVLPADHPVRPQILSLLQAHIQGLSRLQHHDGFWHQLLNRSDTYLEASATAIYTYCIAHAINRGWVDAKAYGPVALLGWQAVNQSVNEQGQVENVCVGTGMGFDAAFYAYRPVHVMAAHGYGPTIWAGAEIIRLLQRQHPKMNDSAVQFYDEEVPTNEPIFNYDGKIRY
;
A
#
# COMPACT_ATOMS: atom_id res chain seq x y z
N MET A 1 -33.14 25.03 -61.30
CA MET A 1 -32.04 24.94 -60.31
C MET A 1 -32.11 23.54 -59.71
N LEU A 2 -31.33 22.56 -60.26
CA LEU A 2 -31.33 21.19 -59.79
C LEU A 2 -30.35 21.10 -58.60
N LEU A 3 -30.90 20.80 -57.47
CA LEU A 3 -30.10 20.42 -56.27
C LEU A 3 -29.67 18.95 -56.42
N THR A 4 -28.44 18.72 -56.82
CA THR A 4 -27.81 17.40 -56.77
C THR A 4 -27.43 17.13 -55.30
N SER A 5 -28.19 16.27 -54.65
CA SER A 5 -27.81 15.68 -53.35
C SER A 5 -26.62 14.76 -53.56
N LEU A 6 -25.44 15.20 -53.15
CA LEU A 6 -24.29 14.32 -52.98
C LEU A 6 -24.57 13.43 -51.76
N SER A 7 -25.02 12.19 -52.04
CA SER A 7 -25.03 11.14 -51.03
C SER A 7 -23.57 10.72 -50.76
N VAL A 8 -22.98 11.25 -49.71
CA VAL A 8 -21.75 10.68 -49.17
C VAL A 8 -22.11 9.30 -48.61
N SER A 9 -21.81 8.26 -49.38
CA SER A 9 -21.86 6.89 -48.90
C SER A 9 -20.83 6.78 -47.75
N ALA A 10 -21.32 6.75 -46.52
CA ALA A 10 -20.44 6.46 -45.40
C ALA A 10 -19.81 5.09 -45.63
N GLN A 11 -18.49 5.05 -45.82
CA GLN A 11 -17.77 3.80 -45.99
C GLN A 11 -18.06 2.90 -44.81
N GLN A 12 -18.52 1.66 -45.06
CA GLN A 12 -18.82 0.72 -44.00
C GLN A 12 -17.53 0.37 -43.27
N VAL A 13 -17.47 0.67 -41.96
CA VAL A 13 -16.34 0.37 -41.10
C VAL A 13 -16.25 -1.14 -40.89
N ASN A 14 -15.08 -1.70 -41.16
CA ASN A 14 -14.77 -3.13 -40.89
C ASN A 14 -13.27 -3.30 -40.66
N ASP A 15 -12.88 -4.48 -40.25
CA ASP A 15 -11.50 -4.84 -39.87
C ASP A 15 -10.48 -4.81 -41.04
N ASN A 16 -10.96 -4.67 -42.30
CA ASN A 16 -10.11 -4.54 -43.49
C ASN A 16 -9.79 -3.09 -43.86
N ASN A 17 -10.64 -2.14 -43.45
CA ASN A 17 -10.50 -0.73 -43.85
C ASN A 17 -10.34 0.27 -42.70
N THR A 18 -10.47 -0.19 -41.47
CA THR A 18 -10.38 0.67 -40.28
C THR A 18 -9.44 0.03 -39.26
N PRO A 19 -8.38 0.73 -38.83
CA PRO A 19 -7.53 0.24 -37.76
C PRO A 19 -8.34 -0.09 -36.52
N LEU A 20 -8.05 -1.21 -35.87
CA LEU A 20 -8.84 -1.75 -34.75
C LEU A 20 -8.98 -0.76 -33.58
N HIS A 21 -7.93 0.01 -33.29
CA HIS A 21 -7.96 1.02 -32.22
C HIS A 21 -8.90 2.21 -32.50
N LEU A 22 -9.35 2.40 -33.73
CA LEU A 22 -10.33 3.41 -34.13
C LEU A 22 -11.77 2.87 -34.14
N MET A 23 -11.93 1.56 -34.04
CA MET A 23 -13.25 0.93 -33.94
C MET A 23 -13.81 1.12 -32.56
N ARG A 24 -15.12 1.38 -32.46
CA ARG A 24 -15.78 1.50 -31.15
C ARG A 24 -16.08 0.11 -30.59
N PRO A 25 -15.57 -0.27 -29.41
CA PRO A 25 -15.94 -1.53 -28.78
C PRO A 25 -17.42 -1.50 -28.37
N ALA A 26 -18.07 -2.68 -28.37
CA ALA A 26 -19.45 -2.84 -27.93
C ALA A 26 -19.63 -2.50 -26.45
N ASN A 27 -18.59 -2.74 -25.63
CA ASN A 27 -18.54 -2.39 -24.22
C ASN A 27 -17.73 -1.10 -24.03
N GLN A 28 -18.00 -0.38 -22.96
CA GLN A 28 -17.24 0.82 -22.63
C GLN A 28 -15.78 0.44 -22.41
N GLN A 29 -14.89 1.02 -23.19
CA GLN A 29 -13.46 0.82 -23.05
C GLN A 29 -12.95 1.52 -21.79
N ARG A 30 -12.24 0.77 -20.96
CA ARG A 30 -11.62 1.29 -19.74
C ARG A 30 -10.10 1.37 -19.82
N TYR A 31 -9.56 1.23 -21.01
CA TYR A 31 -8.16 1.47 -21.26
C TYR A 31 -7.84 2.96 -21.33
N GLY A 32 -6.66 3.32 -20.86
CA GLY A 32 -6.13 4.66 -21.01
C GLY A 32 -4.77 4.78 -20.34
N ILE A 33 -3.97 5.70 -20.84
CA ILE A 33 -2.71 6.08 -20.21
C ILE A 33 -2.99 7.40 -19.51
N PRO A 34 -3.01 7.43 -18.16
CA PRO A 34 -3.20 8.68 -17.43
C PRO A 34 -1.95 9.56 -17.54
N THR A 35 -2.11 10.87 -17.40
CA THR A 35 -0.97 11.75 -17.18
C THR A 35 -0.56 11.74 -15.70
N THR A 36 0.68 12.12 -15.41
CA THR A 36 1.17 12.25 -14.03
C THR A 36 0.34 13.25 -13.22
N GLU A 37 -0.15 14.32 -13.87
CA GLU A 37 -1.01 15.34 -13.29
C GLU A 37 -2.38 14.78 -12.90
N GLN A 38 -2.99 13.95 -13.77
CA GLN A 38 -4.27 13.30 -13.46
C GLN A 38 -4.15 12.35 -12.28
N VAL A 39 -3.05 11.58 -12.20
CA VAL A 39 -2.77 10.71 -11.07
C VAL A 39 -2.60 11.53 -9.80
N LYS A 40 -1.79 12.60 -9.85
CA LYS A 40 -1.57 13.50 -8.71
C LYS A 40 -2.88 14.14 -8.22
N GLN A 41 -3.72 14.64 -9.13
CA GLN A 41 -5.03 15.21 -8.76
C GLN A 41 -5.91 14.24 -7.95
N THR A 42 -5.87 12.95 -8.27
CA THR A 42 -6.59 11.93 -7.51
C THR A 42 -5.98 11.75 -6.12
N MET A 43 -4.65 11.67 -6.02
CA MET A 43 -3.97 11.59 -4.73
C MET A 43 -4.21 12.85 -3.87
N ASP A 44 -4.21 14.05 -4.47
CA ASP A 44 -4.48 15.32 -3.77
C ASP A 44 -5.88 15.35 -3.18
N ARG A 45 -6.91 14.88 -3.92
CA ARG A 45 -8.28 14.77 -3.39
C ARG A 45 -8.33 13.85 -2.17
N VAL A 46 -7.66 12.71 -2.25
CA VAL A 46 -7.59 11.75 -1.13
C VAL A 46 -6.85 12.37 0.06
N LEU A 47 -5.70 13.02 -0.16
CA LEU A 47 -4.93 13.69 0.90
C LEU A 47 -5.78 14.76 1.60
N HIS A 48 -6.46 15.60 0.83
CA HIS A 48 -7.32 16.65 1.39
C HIS A 48 -8.42 16.06 2.27
N TYR A 49 -9.07 15.00 1.80
CA TYR A 49 -10.11 14.31 2.58
C TYR A 49 -9.55 13.73 3.88
N ILE A 50 -8.47 12.97 3.84
CA ILE A 50 -7.92 12.36 5.05
C ILE A 50 -7.32 13.37 6.02
N ASP A 51 -6.82 14.51 5.56
CA ASP A 51 -6.34 15.59 6.43
C ASP A 51 -7.48 16.17 7.27
N ALA A 52 -8.62 16.43 6.64
CA ALA A 52 -9.83 16.88 7.34
C ALA A 52 -10.38 15.84 8.32
N GLN A 53 -10.24 14.53 8.01
CA GLN A 53 -10.76 13.42 8.82
C GLN A 53 -9.84 12.95 9.94
N THR A 54 -8.63 13.46 10.03
CA THR A 54 -7.62 13.02 11.01
C THR A 54 -6.96 14.18 11.74
N PRO A 55 -7.69 14.91 12.58
CA PRO A 55 -7.16 16.07 13.31
C PRO A 55 -6.01 15.64 14.25
N ALA A 56 -4.82 16.21 14.04
CA ALA A 56 -3.65 15.97 14.90
C ALA A 56 -3.67 16.93 16.10
N VAL A 57 -4.60 16.72 17.02
CA VAL A 57 -4.89 17.61 18.15
C VAL A 57 -5.22 16.77 19.38
N LEU A 58 -4.76 17.22 20.57
CA LEU A 58 -5.18 16.70 21.87
C LEU A 58 -6.32 17.53 22.44
N VAL A 59 -7.28 16.88 23.07
CA VAL A 59 -8.43 17.55 23.73
C VAL A 59 -8.71 16.95 25.11
N ASP A 60 -9.24 17.73 26.02
CA ASP A 60 -9.85 17.21 27.26
C ASP A 60 -11.21 16.59 26.92
N ARG A 61 -11.41 15.29 27.18
CA ARG A 61 -12.62 14.52 26.83
C ARG A 61 -13.89 15.03 27.54
N ARG A 62 -13.77 15.78 28.64
CA ARG A 62 -14.91 16.32 29.41
C ARG A 62 -15.41 17.65 28.86
N THR A 63 -14.49 18.50 28.39
CA THR A 63 -14.79 19.87 27.98
C THR A 63 -14.72 20.08 26.47
N GLY A 64 -14.02 19.19 25.74
CA GLY A 64 -13.72 19.34 24.32
C GLY A 64 -12.67 20.42 24.02
N GLN A 65 -12.12 21.08 25.04
CA GLN A 65 -11.08 22.11 24.87
C GLN A 65 -9.76 21.49 24.43
N GLU A 66 -9.04 22.20 23.56
CA GLU A 66 -7.72 21.76 23.09
C GLU A 66 -6.67 21.84 24.19
N VAL A 67 -5.84 20.78 24.29
CA VAL A 67 -4.69 20.71 25.16
C VAL A 67 -3.44 21.06 24.33
N THR A 68 -3.02 22.33 24.38
CA THR A 68 -1.95 22.86 23.53
C THR A 68 -0.54 22.66 24.09
N ARG A 69 -0.42 22.41 25.39
CA ARG A 69 0.89 22.22 26.07
C ARG A 69 1.00 20.79 26.57
N MET A 70 2.02 20.09 26.18
CA MET A 70 2.24 18.68 26.57
C MET A 70 2.27 18.47 28.10
N LYS A 71 2.74 19.47 28.89
CA LYS A 71 2.75 19.41 30.35
C LYS A 71 1.36 19.39 31.00
N ASP A 72 0.31 19.77 30.27
CA ASP A 72 -1.07 19.80 30.76
C ASP A 72 -1.81 18.48 30.48
N ILE A 73 -1.15 17.52 29.85
CA ILE A 73 -1.70 16.17 29.62
C ILE A 73 -2.00 15.51 30.97
N ASN A 74 -3.23 14.98 31.09
CA ASN A 74 -3.74 14.29 32.25
C ASN A 74 -4.63 13.09 31.84
N GLU A 75 -5.24 12.38 32.78
CA GLU A 75 -6.06 11.20 32.56
C GLU A 75 -7.33 11.46 31.71
N HIS A 76 -7.71 12.72 31.55
CA HIS A 76 -8.86 13.12 30.71
C HIS A 76 -8.46 13.58 29.31
N THR A 77 -7.16 13.66 29.03
CA THR A 77 -6.66 14.03 27.71
C THR A 77 -6.78 12.86 26.75
N GLN A 78 -7.24 13.15 25.52
CA GLN A 78 -7.36 12.17 24.44
C GLN A 78 -6.98 12.80 23.10
N LEU A 79 -6.73 11.96 22.09
CA LEU A 79 -6.68 12.40 20.71
C LEU A 79 -8.07 12.86 20.28
N LYS A 80 -8.16 14.01 19.60
CA LYS A 80 -9.42 14.50 19.02
C LYS A 80 -9.94 13.47 18.05
N GLN A 81 -11.18 13.03 18.25
CA GLN A 81 -11.82 12.08 17.34
C GLN A 81 -12.08 12.73 15.99
N GLY A 82 -11.73 12.02 14.94
CA GLY A 82 -12.08 12.31 13.56
C GLY A 82 -12.74 11.09 12.91
N GLY A 83 -12.77 11.06 11.61
CA GLY A 83 -13.29 9.91 10.85
C GLY A 83 -12.40 8.67 10.97
N PHE A 84 -11.10 8.86 11.22
CA PHE A 84 -10.12 7.78 11.31
C PHE A 84 -9.18 7.95 12.50
N ARG A 85 -8.55 6.84 12.93
CA ARG A 85 -7.64 6.80 14.06
C ARG A 85 -6.19 6.99 13.61
N LEU A 86 -5.53 8.03 14.11
CA LEU A 86 -4.11 8.35 13.80
C LEU A 86 -3.12 7.24 14.17
N THR A 87 -3.50 6.37 15.11
CA THR A 87 -2.62 5.39 15.76
C THR A 87 -2.83 3.98 15.25
N SER A 88 -3.77 3.77 14.31
CA SER A 88 -4.08 2.44 13.80
C SER A 88 -3.06 1.99 12.73
N TYR A 89 -2.98 0.68 12.49
CA TYR A 89 -2.10 0.15 11.44
C TYR A 89 -2.47 0.67 10.06
N GLU A 90 -3.77 0.86 9.78
CA GLU A 90 -4.23 1.42 8.51
C GLU A 90 -3.64 2.82 8.28
N TRP A 91 -3.44 3.58 9.39
CA TRP A 91 -2.79 4.88 9.30
C TRP A 91 -1.27 4.78 9.17
N GLY A 92 -0.64 3.77 9.76
CA GLY A 92 0.76 3.44 9.47
C GLY A 92 1.01 3.15 7.99
N VAL A 93 0.09 2.39 7.36
CA VAL A 93 0.08 2.17 5.90
C VAL A 93 -0.12 3.48 5.14
N THR A 94 -1.08 4.31 5.59
CA THR A 94 -1.38 5.61 4.97
C THR A 94 -0.18 6.55 5.05
N TYR A 95 0.50 6.65 6.19
CA TYR A 95 1.71 7.47 6.32
C TYR A 95 2.81 7.01 5.36
N SER A 96 3.02 5.70 5.21
CA SER A 96 4.00 5.16 4.26
C SER A 96 3.65 5.51 2.81
N GLY A 97 2.37 5.41 2.43
CA GLY A 97 1.90 5.78 1.09
C GLY A 97 2.03 7.29 0.81
N VAL A 98 1.73 8.13 1.80
CA VAL A 98 1.86 9.59 1.69
C VAL A 98 3.33 10.00 1.58
N LEU A 99 4.25 9.35 2.31
CA LEU A 99 5.69 9.58 2.13
C LEU A 99 6.18 9.20 0.73
N ALA A 100 5.67 8.11 0.16
CA ALA A 100 5.99 7.73 -1.22
C ALA A 100 5.47 8.76 -2.24
N ALA A 101 4.31 9.37 -1.98
CA ALA A 101 3.79 10.47 -2.80
C ALA A 101 4.68 11.71 -2.73
N TYR A 102 5.17 12.07 -1.54
CA TYR A 102 6.19 13.13 -1.41
C TYR A 102 7.45 12.82 -2.21
N ASP A 103 7.99 11.60 -2.11
CA ASP A 103 9.22 11.21 -2.79
C ASP A 103 9.13 11.34 -4.33
N VAL A 104 7.96 11.09 -4.91
CA VAL A 104 7.78 11.14 -6.36
C VAL A 104 7.34 12.51 -6.88
N THR A 105 6.59 13.29 -6.07
CA THR A 105 6.04 14.58 -6.50
C THR A 105 6.83 15.79 -6.03
N GLY A 106 7.58 15.66 -4.92
CA GLY A 106 8.22 16.77 -4.23
C GLY A 106 7.25 17.73 -3.54
N ASP A 107 5.95 17.41 -3.48
CA ASP A 107 4.94 18.27 -2.88
C ASP A 107 4.96 18.16 -1.36
N GLU A 108 5.37 19.24 -0.71
CA GLU A 108 5.54 19.34 0.74
C GLU A 108 4.28 19.05 1.55
N ALA A 109 3.09 19.23 0.96
CA ALA A 109 1.82 18.92 1.64
C ALA A 109 1.74 17.46 2.10
N TYR A 110 2.27 16.52 1.30
CA TYR A 110 2.34 15.11 1.66
C TYR A 110 3.27 14.87 2.86
N ARG A 111 4.46 15.46 2.83
CA ARG A 111 5.42 15.37 3.94
C ARG A 111 4.84 15.96 5.23
N ASP A 112 4.32 17.18 5.15
CA ASP A 112 3.80 17.91 6.31
C ASP A 112 2.62 17.18 6.97
N TYR A 113 1.76 16.52 6.16
CA TYR A 113 0.70 15.66 6.67
C TYR A 113 1.24 14.58 7.62
N VAL A 114 2.30 13.86 7.21
CA VAL A 114 2.88 12.77 7.99
C VAL A 114 3.65 13.30 9.20
N TYR A 115 4.53 14.28 8.99
CA TYR A 115 5.39 14.82 10.05
C TYR A 115 4.62 15.45 11.20
N LYS A 116 3.54 16.18 10.90
CA LYS A 116 2.65 16.76 11.92
C LYS A 116 2.10 15.68 12.87
N ARG A 117 1.73 14.52 12.32
CA ARG A 117 1.15 13.40 13.08
C ARG A 117 2.17 12.58 13.81
N HIS A 118 3.26 12.21 13.16
CA HIS A 118 4.37 11.51 13.81
C HIS A 118 4.96 12.34 14.96
N ARG A 119 5.13 13.63 14.76
CA ARG A 119 5.61 14.55 15.78
C ARG A 119 4.67 14.58 16.98
N LEU A 120 3.36 14.74 16.76
CA LEU A 120 2.37 14.71 17.85
C LEU A 120 2.47 13.41 18.66
N LEU A 121 2.52 12.26 17.99
CA LEU A 121 2.59 10.94 18.65
C LEU A 121 3.88 10.82 19.49
N ALA A 122 5.01 11.26 18.97
CA ALA A 122 6.29 11.19 19.67
C ALA A 122 6.38 12.17 20.85
N GLU A 123 5.89 13.42 20.69
CA GLU A 123 5.91 14.44 21.75
C GLU A 123 4.96 14.09 22.90
N MET A 124 3.78 13.53 22.61
CA MET A 124 2.81 13.19 23.65
C MET A 124 3.16 11.91 24.43
N ALA A 125 3.80 10.94 23.81
CA ALA A 125 4.02 9.60 24.38
C ALA A 125 4.70 9.62 25.77
N PRO A 126 5.79 10.38 26.01
CA PRO A 126 6.43 10.42 27.33
C PRO A 126 5.53 10.99 28.44
N TRP A 127 4.60 11.88 28.09
CA TRP A 127 3.67 12.48 29.04
C TRP A 127 2.56 11.51 29.39
N PHE A 128 1.98 10.86 28.40
CA PHE A 128 0.98 9.81 28.64
C PHE A 128 1.58 8.62 29.40
N GLN A 129 2.85 8.28 29.18
CA GLN A 129 3.53 7.25 29.98
C GLN A 129 3.51 7.58 31.47
N LYS A 130 3.78 8.84 31.85
CA LYS A 130 3.72 9.30 33.23
C LYS A 130 2.30 9.25 33.81
N VAL A 131 1.30 9.63 32.99
CA VAL A 131 -0.11 9.56 33.39
C VAL A 131 -0.52 8.10 33.57
N TYR A 132 -0.17 7.21 32.61
CA TYR A 132 -0.52 5.80 32.64
C TYR A 132 0.06 5.02 33.82
N GLN A 133 1.22 5.45 34.34
CA GLN A 133 1.77 4.86 35.58
C GLN A 133 0.84 5.05 36.77
N LYS A 134 0.11 6.17 36.82
CA LYS A 134 -0.78 6.53 37.96
C LYS A 134 -2.24 6.20 37.65
N HIS A 135 -2.66 6.37 36.40
CA HIS A 135 -4.05 6.24 35.97
C HIS A 135 -4.09 5.27 34.78
N LYS A 136 -4.60 4.05 35.02
CA LYS A 136 -4.66 3.02 33.95
C LYS A 136 -5.80 3.24 32.94
N ASP A 137 -6.78 4.05 33.29
CA ASP A 137 -7.93 4.41 32.44
C ASP A 137 -7.63 5.69 31.62
N ILE A 138 -6.80 5.57 30.61
CA ILE A 138 -6.54 6.61 29.60
C ILE A 138 -7.16 6.23 28.26
N ASP A 139 -7.18 7.17 27.32
CA ASP A 139 -7.63 6.92 25.93
C ASP A 139 -6.98 5.65 25.38
N VAL A 140 -7.82 4.74 24.89
CA VAL A 140 -7.38 3.43 24.34
C VAL A 140 -6.44 3.57 23.15
N ASN A 141 -6.64 4.59 22.30
CA ASN A 141 -5.78 4.83 21.14
C ASN A 141 -4.38 5.27 21.58
N VAL A 142 -4.32 6.14 22.60
CA VAL A 142 -3.05 6.57 23.20
C VAL A 142 -2.39 5.42 23.96
N ARG A 143 -3.17 4.61 24.69
CA ARG A 143 -2.63 3.44 25.41
C ARG A 143 -1.91 2.51 24.45
N ARG A 144 -2.47 2.21 23.27
CA ARG A 144 -1.83 1.37 22.24
C ARG A 144 -0.50 1.92 21.72
N VAL A 145 -0.34 3.24 21.71
CA VAL A 145 0.93 3.89 21.34
C VAL A 145 2.02 3.64 22.37
N ILE A 146 1.68 3.78 23.67
CA ILE A 146 2.67 3.70 24.75
C ILE A 146 2.85 2.28 25.32
N ASP A 147 1.87 1.41 25.15
CA ASP A 147 1.82 0.03 25.63
C ASP A 147 1.15 -0.85 24.57
N PRO A 148 1.84 -1.12 23.42
CA PRO A 148 1.31 -1.98 22.36
C PRO A 148 1.18 -3.42 22.84
N HIS A 149 0.15 -4.13 22.33
CA HIS A 149 -0.16 -5.52 22.69
C HIS A 149 -0.62 -6.37 21.50
N ALA A 150 -0.38 -5.89 20.29
CA ALA A 150 -0.54 -6.62 19.04
C ALA A 150 0.38 -6.02 17.97
N LEU A 151 0.75 -6.79 16.95
CA LEU A 151 1.48 -6.28 15.80
C LEU A 151 0.73 -5.14 15.11
N ASP A 152 -0.62 -5.20 15.13
CA ASP A 152 -1.50 -4.13 14.62
C ASP A 152 -1.26 -2.77 15.32
N ASP A 153 -0.83 -2.76 16.58
CA ASP A 153 -0.57 -1.52 17.33
C ASP A 153 0.82 -0.93 17.02
N ALA A 154 1.76 -1.76 16.56
CA ALA A 154 3.18 -1.42 16.54
C ALA A 154 3.78 -1.31 15.14
N GLY A 155 3.58 -2.32 14.29
CA GLY A 155 4.44 -2.53 13.14
C GLY A 155 4.33 -1.49 12.03
N ALA A 156 3.13 -1.27 11.50
CA ALA A 156 2.94 -0.35 10.38
C ALA A 156 3.29 1.11 10.74
N VAL A 157 2.96 1.54 11.96
CA VAL A 157 3.30 2.89 12.46
C VAL A 157 4.80 3.03 12.65
N ALA A 158 5.47 2.03 13.26
CA ALA A 158 6.93 2.03 13.40
C ALA A 158 7.63 2.06 12.03
N THR A 159 7.14 1.26 11.08
CA THR A 159 7.67 1.26 9.70
C THR A 159 7.58 2.63 9.07
N SER A 160 6.43 3.30 9.16
CA SER A 160 6.26 4.64 8.60
C SER A 160 7.15 5.69 9.26
N MET A 161 7.39 5.60 10.58
CA MET A 161 8.34 6.47 11.29
C MET A 161 9.78 6.24 10.83
N MET A 162 10.19 4.98 10.67
CA MET A 162 11.53 4.65 10.15
C MET A 162 11.70 5.10 8.69
N LYS A 163 10.67 4.94 7.86
CA LYS A 163 10.67 5.47 6.48
C LYS A 163 10.83 6.98 6.44
N ALA A 164 10.17 7.72 7.33
CA ALA A 164 10.31 9.17 7.40
C ALA A 164 11.77 9.58 7.64
N ILE A 165 12.50 8.86 8.52
CA ILE A 165 13.93 9.10 8.78
C ILE A 165 14.79 8.72 7.56
N VAL A 166 14.54 7.55 6.94
CA VAL A 166 15.31 7.05 5.80
C VAL A 166 15.10 7.89 4.54
N ASN A 167 13.87 8.36 4.29
CA ASN A 167 13.57 9.18 3.12
C ASN A 167 14.24 10.54 3.16
N GLU A 168 14.44 11.13 4.34
CA GLU A 168 15.25 12.35 4.50
C GLU A 168 16.72 12.12 4.06
N GLU A 169 17.25 10.92 4.29
CA GLU A 169 18.58 10.52 3.81
C GLU A 169 18.66 10.45 2.27
N LEU A 170 17.64 9.88 1.63
CA LEU A 170 17.60 9.73 0.18
C LEU A 170 17.36 11.07 -0.55
N SER A 171 16.54 11.95 0.02
CA SER A 171 16.30 13.27 -0.54
C SER A 171 17.57 14.13 -0.49
N SER A 172 18.40 13.97 0.55
CA SER A 172 19.66 14.69 0.69
C SER A 172 20.67 14.39 -0.41
N GLN A 173 20.61 13.22 -1.05
CA GLN A 173 21.52 12.86 -2.15
C GLN A 173 21.25 13.59 -3.46
N ARG A 174 20.08 14.22 -3.62
CA ARG A 174 19.65 14.92 -4.83
C ARG A 174 19.92 16.43 -4.82
N HIS A 175 20.48 16.97 -3.73
CA HIS A 175 20.56 18.40 -3.47
C HIS A 175 22.00 18.93 -3.40
N THR A 176 22.13 20.25 -3.43
CA THR A 176 23.39 20.97 -3.20
C THR A 176 23.99 20.66 -1.83
N LEU A 177 25.26 20.96 -1.61
CA LEU A 177 25.94 20.71 -0.34
C LEU A 177 25.22 21.37 0.85
N GLU A 178 24.74 22.60 0.66
CA GLU A 178 24.03 23.36 1.69
C GLU A 178 22.68 22.74 2.04
N GLU A 179 21.92 22.29 1.04
CA GLU A 179 20.66 21.55 1.22
C GLU A 179 20.88 20.19 1.89
N ARG A 180 21.99 19.50 1.57
CA ARG A 180 22.38 18.25 2.25
C ARG A 180 22.62 18.45 3.73
N MET A 181 23.39 19.48 4.12
CA MET A 181 23.66 19.78 5.53
C MET A 181 22.38 20.12 6.29
N LYS A 182 21.47 20.89 5.68
CA LYS A 182 20.15 21.20 6.27
C LYS A 182 19.29 19.95 6.45
N ASN A 183 19.29 19.06 5.47
CA ASN A 183 18.54 17.81 5.52
C ASN A 183 19.12 16.83 6.55
N GLU A 184 20.44 16.75 6.70
CA GLU A 184 21.09 15.96 7.76
C GLU A 184 20.72 16.46 9.16
N GLU A 185 20.66 17.77 9.38
CA GLU A 185 20.23 18.35 10.67
C GLU A 185 18.73 18.03 10.95
N LEU A 186 17.87 18.16 9.94
CA LEU A 186 16.46 17.81 10.04
C LEU A 186 16.29 16.32 10.36
N ARG A 187 17.01 15.44 9.65
CA ARG A 187 17.02 14.01 9.90
C ARG A 187 17.44 13.69 11.33
N ALA A 188 18.53 14.25 11.80
CA ALA A 188 19.01 14.02 13.17
C ALA A 188 17.97 14.45 14.22
N LYS A 189 17.26 15.56 13.99
CA LYS A 189 16.17 16.03 14.87
C LYS A 189 14.97 15.10 14.81
N SER A 190 14.56 14.67 13.62
CA SER A 190 13.45 13.72 13.44
C SER A 190 13.78 12.37 14.07
N GLU A 191 14.98 11.87 13.87
CA GLU A 191 15.44 10.62 14.47
C GLU A 191 15.46 10.71 16.00
N ALA A 192 16.03 11.76 16.57
CA ALA A 192 16.07 11.95 18.03
C ALA A 192 14.65 11.99 18.64
N LEU A 193 13.70 12.59 17.93
CA LEU A 193 12.31 12.69 18.37
C LEU A 193 11.57 11.34 18.26
N LEU A 194 11.70 10.64 17.14
CA LEU A 194 10.92 9.43 16.83
C LEU A 194 11.52 8.17 17.46
N ARG A 195 12.84 8.14 17.67
CA ARG A 195 13.58 6.95 18.14
C ARG A 195 13.01 6.31 19.41
N PRO A 196 12.63 7.06 20.47
CA PRO A 196 12.06 6.44 21.66
C PRO A 196 10.79 5.64 21.39
N LEU A 197 9.92 6.16 20.51
CA LEU A 197 8.66 5.50 20.15
C LEU A 197 8.90 4.33 19.19
N ILE A 198 9.81 4.45 18.23
CA ILE A 198 10.27 3.34 17.39
C ILE A 198 10.80 2.19 18.26
N ASN A 199 11.65 2.51 19.25
CA ASN A 199 12.19 1.50 20.16
C ASN A 199 11.11 0.79 20.97
N ASN A 200 10.09 1.52 21.43
CA ASN A 200 8.95 0.93 22.15
C ASN A 200 8.17 -0.06 21.29
N TYR A 201 7.89 0.31 20.03
CA TYR A 201 7.20 -0.56 19.08
C TYR A 201 8.04 -1.78 18.68
N THR A 202 9.30 -1.57 18.38
CA THR A 202 10.19 -2.68 17.96
C THR A 202 10.53 -3.63 19.10
N ASP A 203 10.60 -3.13 20.35
CA ASP A 203 10.70 -3.97 21.54
C ASP A 203 9.49 -4.91 21.69
N TYR A 204 8.27 -4.39 21.44
CA TYR A 204 7.09 -5.23 21.44
C TYR A 204 7.18 -6.34 20.37
N ILE A 205 7.46 -5.96 19.11
CA ILE A 205 7.53 -6.91 17.98
C ILE A 205 8.58 -8.00 18.20
N LEU A 206 9.76 -7.62 18.70
CA LEU A 206 10.89 -8.55 18.84
C LEU A 206 10.82 -9.41 20.09
N ASN A 207 10.33 -8.86 21.20
CA ASN A 207 10.50 -9.47 22.52
C ASN A 207 9.19 -9.86 23.22
N LYS A 208 8.03 -9.33 22.78
CA LYS A 208 6.76 -9.52 23.49
C LYS A 208 5.67 -10.19 22.64
N GLU A 209 5.78 -10.08 21.30
CA GLU A 209 4.80 -10.70 20.40
C GLU A 209 4.82 -12.22 20.53
N PHE A 210 3.61 -12.81 20.54
CA PHE A 210 3.47 -14.26 20.60
C PHE A 210 4.01 -14.92 19.33
N ARG A 211 4.75 -16.02 19.51
CA ARG A 211 5.35 -16.79 18.43
C ARG A 211 5.10 -18.28 18.60
N LEU A 212 5.06 -18.99 17.48
CA LEU A 212 5.14 -20.45 17.48
C LEU A 212 6.53 -20.93 17.93
N ALA A 213 6.64 -22.23 18.16
CA ALA A 213 7.90 -22.86 18.60
C ALA A 213 9.08 -22.62 17.65
N ASP A 214 8.84 -22.47 16.35
CA ASP A 214 9.86 -22.15 15.34
C ASP A 214 10.13 -20.63 15.21
N GLY A 215 9.45 -19.81 16.02
CA GLY A 215 9.59 -18.36 16.04
C GLY A 215 8.71 -17.60 15.09
N THR A 216 7.79 -18.24 14.35
CA THR A 216 6.82 -17.55 13.49
C THR A 216 5.90 -16.66 14.31
N PHE A 217 5.66 -15.41 13.89
CA PHE A 217 4.63 -14.57 14.47
C PHE A 217 3.27 -15.25 14.42
N ALA A 218 2.53 -15.23 15.53
CA ALA A 218 1.26 -15.93 15.64
C ALA A 218 0.33 -15.26 16.64
N ARG A 219 -0.94 -15.68 16.62
CA ARG A 219 -2.00 -15.18 17.51
C ARG A 219 -2.59 -16.32 18.34
N LEU A 220 -3.21 -15.95 19.45
CA LEU A 220 -4.00 -16.86 20.28
C LEU A 220 -5.48 -16.90 19.86
N ARG A 221 -5.82 -16.28 18.74
CA ARG A 221 -7.20 -16.18 18.22
C ARG A 221 -7.23 -16.40 16.70
N PRO A 222 -8.31 -16.93 16.13
CA PRO A 222 -9.53 -17.45 16.78
C PRO A 222 -9.28 -18.71 17.63
N GLN A 223 -8.17 -19.40 17.36
CA GLN A 223 -7.65 -20.54 18.11
C GLN A 223 -6.22 -20.26 18.55
N LYS A 224 -5.72 -21.00 19.55
CA LYS A 224 -4.30 -20.96 19.92
C LYS A 224 -3.44 -21.41 18.73
N ASN A 225 -2.27 -20.82 18.58
CA ASN A 225 -1.32 -21.12 17.53
C ASN A 225 -1.90 -20.88 16.11
N THR A 226 -2.52 -19.71 15.93
CA THR A 226 -3.04 -19.27 14.62
C THR A 226 -2.05 -18.29 13.99
N VAL A 227 -1.74 -18.49 12.71
CA VAL A 227 -0.96 -17.54 11.89
C VAL A 227 -1.90 -16.84 10.92
N TRP A 228 -1.98 -15.52 11.00
CA TRP A 228 -2.73 -14.69 10.06
C TRP A 228 -1.77 -14.10 9.04
N LEU A 229 -2.14 -14.15 7.77
CA LEU A 229 -1.30 -13.59 6.71
C LEU A 229 -1.08 -12.07 6.88
N ASP A 230 -2.03 -11.38 7.49
CA ASP A 230 -1.94 -9.95 7.85
C ASP A 230 -0.71 -9.66 8.72
N ASP A 231 -0.35 -10.55 9.64
CA ASP A 231 0.77 -10.38 10.57
C ASP A 231 2.13 -10.37 9.85
N MET A 232 2.19 -10.92 8.65
CA MET A 232 3.36 -10.79 7.80
C MET A 232 3.65 -9.31 7.53
N PHE A 233 2.63 -8.49 7.22
CA PHE A 233 2.81 -7.06 7.03
C PHE A 233 2.87 -6.30 8.36
N MET A 234 2.08 -6.70 9.36
CA MET A 234 2.00 -5.97 10.61
C MET A 234 3.29 -6.06 11.45
N GLY A 235 4.19 -7.00 11.18
CA GLY A 235 5.45 -7.16 11.92
C GLY A 235 6.71 -7.05 11.07
N VAL A 236 6.75 -7.71 9.92
CA VAL A 236 8.00 -7.96 9.19
C VAL A 236 8.64 -6.70 8.60
N PRO A 237 7.92 -5.77 7.95
CA PRO A 237 8.52 -4.54 7.45
C PRO A 237 9.20 -3.72 8.55
N ALA A 238 8.61 -3.65 9.75
CA ALA A 238 9.22 -2.92 10.87
C ALA A 238 10.58 -3.52 11.27
N VAL A 239 10.70 -4.85 11.26
CA VAL A 239 11.97 -5.53 11.53
C VAL A 239 12.99 -5.26 10.42
N ALA A 240 12.58 -5.32 9.16
CA ALA A 240 13.46 -5.04 8.02
C ALA A 240 13.98 -3.59 8.02
N TYR A 241 13.09 -2.61 8.25
CA TYR A 241 13.48 -1.20 8.35
C TYR A 241 14.32 -0.88 9.60
N LEU A 242 14.15 -1.65 10.69
CA LEU A 242 15.05 -1.53 11.84
C LEU A 242 16.49 -1.94 11.44
N GLY A 243 16.66 -2.96 10.61
CA GLY A 243 17.93 -3.33 10.00
C GLY A 243 18.53 -2.17 9.19
N LYS A 244 17.71 -1.51 8.34
CA LYS A 244 18.13 -0.34 7.57
C LYS A 244 18.53 0.84 8.45
N LEU A 245 17.79 1.07 9.53
CA LEU A 245 18.02 2.20 10.43
C LEU A 245 19.23 2.01 11.35
N THR A 246 19.56 0.76 11.72
CA THR A 246 20.64 0.43 12.68
C THR A 246 21.90 -0.11 12.01
N GLY A 247 21.79 -0.65 10.80
CA GLY A 247 22.87 -1.38 10.13
C GLY A 247 23.11 -2.79 10.68
N ASP A 248 22.30 -3.28 11.65
CA ASP A 248 22.47 -4.59 12.28
C ASP A 248 21.78 -5.68 11.43
N THR A 249 22.60 -6.58 10.88
CA THR A 249 22.15 -7.63 9.93
C THR A 249 21.17 -8.63 10.52
N LYS A 250 21.18 -8.83 11.84
CA LYS A 250 20.24 -9.78 12.50
C LYS A 250 18.76 -9.43 12.23
N TYR A 251 18.44 -8.15 12.01
CA TYR A 251 17.07 -7.74 11.71
C TYR A 251 16.67 -8.07 10.27
N TYR A 252 17.62 -8.01 9.33
CA TYR A 252 17.41 -8.50 7.97
C TYR A 252 17.20 -10.00 7.95
N ASP A 253 18.03 -10.75 8.69
CA ASP A 253 17.91 -12.20 8.83
C ASP A 253 16.54 -12.60 9.39
N GLU A 254 16.09 -11.91 10.46
CA GLU A 254 14.78 -12.18 11.07
C GLU A 254 13.64 -11.82 10.12
N ALA A 255 13.68 -10.68 9.45
CA ALA A 255 12.64 -10.29 8.49
C ALA A 255 12.54 -11.30 7.33
N ALA A 256 13.67 -11.68 6.73
CA ALA A 256 13.72 -12.68 5.67
C ALA A 256 13.22 -14.05 6.15
N ARG A 257 13.62 -14.46 7.37
CA ARG A 257 13.15 -15.71 8.00
C ARG A 257 11.64 -15.71 8.18
N GLN A 258 11.05 -14.63 8.67
CA GLN A 258 9.60 -14.52 8.83
C GLN A 258 8.87 -14.67 7.49
N VAL A 259 9.31 -13.99 6.43
CA VAL A 259 8.71 -14.15 5.09
C VAL A 259 8.67 -15.63 4.68
N MET A 260 9.77 -16.37 4.88
CA MET A 260 9.85 -17.78 4.50
C MET A 260 8.98 -18.68 5.40
N LEU A 261 8.87 -18.39 6.70
CA LEU A 261 8.03 -19.14 7.64
C LEU A 261 6.54 -18.99 7.32
N PHE A 262 6.11 -17.78 6.93
CA PHE A 262 4.75 -17.53 6.45
C PHE A 262 4.49 -18.26 5.13
N ALA A 263 5.43 -18.17 4.17
CA ALA A 263 5.31 -18.85 2.89
C ALA A 263 5.23 -20.37 3.04
N GLN A 264 6.02 -20.97 3.93
CA GLN A 264 6.01 -22.41 4.18
C GLN A 264 4.62 -22.92 4.59
N ARG A 265 3.82 -22.11 5.30
CA ARG A 265 2.50 -22.51 5.79
C ARG A 265 1.36 -22.16 4.85
N MET A 266 1.48 -21.07 4.14
CA MET A 266 0.29 -20.47 3.48
C MET A 266 0.44 -20.29 1.98
N TRP A 267 1.65 -20.42 1.41
CA TRP A 267 1.85 -20.34 -0.04
C TRP A 267 1.34 -21.61 -0.74
N VAL A 268 0.50 -21.42 -1.76
CA VAL A 268 0.02 -22.49 -2.64
C VAL A 268 0.60 -22.26 -4.02
N LYS A 269 1.62 -23.06 -4.34
CA LYS A 269 2.44 -22.90 -5.54
C LYS A 269 1.64 -23.03 -6.83
N GLU A 270 0.70 -23.96 -6.87
CA GLU A 270 -0.14 -24.26 -8.02
C GLU A 270 -1.05 -23.09 -8.40
N ASP A 271 -1.55 -22.38 -7.40
CA ASP A 271 -2.43 -21.22 -7.58
C ASP A 271 -1.66 -19.90 -7.70
N GLY A 272 -0.41 -19.86 -7.20
CA GLY A 272 0.37 -18.64 -7.11
C GLY A 272 -0.20 -17.64 -6.09
N LEU A 273 -0.82 -18.15 -5.02
CA LEU A 273 -1.54 -17.36 -4.01
C LEU A 273 -1.23 -17.82 -2.59
N PHE A 274 -1.49 -16.92 -1.63
CA PHE A 274 -1.44 -17.24 -0.21
C PHE A 274 -2.83 -17.51 0.35
N ARG A 275 -2.95 -18.53 1.20
CA ARG A 275 -4.10 -18.70 2.09
C ARG A 275 -4.13 -17.58 3.12
N HIS A 276 -5.32 -17.14 3.54
CA HIS A 276 -5.47 -16.04 4.52
C HIS A 276 -4.86 -16.39 5.89
N GLY A 277 -4.90 -17.66 6.30
CA GLY A 277 -4.35 -18.05 7.57
C GLY A 277 -4.15 -19.55 7.71
N TRP A 278 -3.51 -19.91 8.81
CA TRP A 278 -3.23 -21.28 9.22
C TRP A 278 -3.49 -21.46 10.72
N VAL A 279 -4.08 -22.57 11.12
CA VAL A 279 -4.37 -22.93 12.50
C VAL A 279 -3.77 -24.29 12.78
N GLU A 280 -2.84 -24.39 13.74
CA GLU A 280 -2.11 -25.63 14.03
C GLU A 280 -3.04 -26.82 14.33
N ALA A 281 -4.07 -26.61 15.16
CA ALA A 281 -5.00 -27.67 15.56
C ALA A 281 -6.01 -28.06 14.45
N MET A 282 -6.03 -27.36 13.33
CA MET A 282 -7.01 -27.52 12.25
C MET A 282 -6.33 -27.71 10.88
N ASP A 283 -5.11 -28.18 10.82
CA ASP A 283 -4.41 -28.39 9.55
C ASP A 283 -4.59 -29.85 9.07
N PRO A 284 -5.23 -30.09 7.90
CA PRO A 284 -5.80 -29.10 6.99
C PRO A 284 -7.16 -28.55 7.45
N HIS A 285 -7.42 -27.29 7.14
CA HIS A 285 -8.72 -26.64 7.38
C HIS A 285 -9.21 -25.92 6.12
N PRO A 286 -10.51 -25.50 6.07
CA PRO A 286 -10.98 -24.65 4.98
C PRO A 286 -10.13 -23.40 4.87
N ALA A 287 -9.54 -23.18 3.71
CA ALA A 287 -8.64 -22.06 3.46
C ALA A 287 -9.13 -21.22 2.29
N PHE A 288 -9.00 -19.90 2.41
CA PHE A 288 -9.53 -18.93 1.46
C PHE A 288 -8.45 -17.98 0.99
N TYR A 289 -8.48 -17.59 -0.27
CA TYR A 289 -7.59 -16.59 -0.85
C TYR A 289 -8.24 -15.21 -0.74
N TRP A 290 -8.25 -14.65 0.48
CA TRP A 290 -8.78 -13.31 0.67
C TRP A 290 -7.87 -12.25 0.02
N GLY A 291 -8.49 -11.34 -0.78
CA GLY A 291 -7.76 -10.39 -1.60
C GLY A 291 -6.81 -9.50 -0.79
N ARG A 292 -7.31 -8.79 0.22
CA ARG A 292 -6.45 -7.90 1.02
C ARG A 292 -5.34 -8.62 1.77
N ALA A 293 -5.55 -9.84 2.25
CA ALA A 293 -4.47 -10.61 2.90
C ALA A 293 -3.34 -10.96 1.91
N ASN A 294 -3.68 -11.37 0.69
CA ASN A 294 -2.70 -11.53 -0.38
C ASN A 294 -1.97 -10.21 -0.71
N GLY A 295 -2.68 -9.08 -0.62
CA GLY A 295 -2.09 -7.74 -0.70
C GLY A 295 -1.05 -7.51 0.37
N TRP A 296 -1.35 -7.83 1.63
CA TRP A 296 -0.39 -7.70 2.72
C TRP A 296 0.87 -8.52 2.52
N ALA A 297 0.74 -9.77 2.04
CA ALA A 297 1.90 -10.61 1.74
C ALA A 297 2.77 -10.03 0.62
N LEU A 298 2.15 -9.56 -0.47
CA LEU A 298 2.88 -8.97 -1.58
C LEU A 298 3.57 -7.67 -1.16
N LEU A 299 2.86 -6.81 -0.42
CA LEU A 299 3.39 -5.57 0.12
C LEU A 299 4.57 -5.81 1.06
N THR A 300 4.49 -6.84 1.92
CA THR A 300 5.62 -7.23 2.79
C THR A 300 6.85 -7.59 1.98
N MET A 301 6.70 -8.39 0.93
CA MET A 301 7.82 -8.78 0.09
C MET A 301 8.46 -7.58 -0.62
N CYS A 302 7.65 -6.62 -1.09
CA CYS A 302 8.16 -5.36 -1.64
C CYS A 302 8.98 -4.58 -0.60
N GLU A 303 8.42 -4.37 0.59
CA GLU A 303 9.06 -3.63 1.67
C GLU A 303 10.37 -4.26 2.14
N VAL A 304 10.40 -5.58 2.26
CA VAL A 304 11.61 -6.33 2.66
C VAL A 304 12.67 -6.24 1.56
N LEU A 305 12.31 -6.46 0.30
CA LEU A 305 13.25 -6.39 -0.82
C LEU A 305 13.82 -4.99 -1.05
N ASP A 306 13.10 -3.94 -0.67
CA ASP A 306 13.61 -2.56 -0.77
C ASP A 306 14.80 -2.28 0.13
N VAL A 307 14.85 -2.94 1.29
CA VAL A 307 15.91 -2.68 2.29
C VAL A 307 16.87 -3.84 2.51
N LEU A 308 16.49 -5.05 2.13
CA LEU A 308 17.34 -6.23 2.27
C LEU A 308 18.59 -6.09 1.40
N PRO A 309 19.80 -6.31 1.94
CA PRO A 309 21.04 -6.24 1.16
C PRO A 309 21.00 -7.09 -0.12
N ALA A 310 21.62 -6.61 -1.18
CA ALA A 310 21.58 -7.27 -2.49
C ALA A 310 22.21 -8.67 -2.46
N ASP A 311 23.19 -8.89 -1.60
CA ASP A 311 23.91 -10.15 -1.39
C ASP A 311 23.33 -11.03 -0.28
N HIS A 312 22.21 -10.64 0.32
CA HIS A 312 21.56 -11.44 1.37
C HIS A 312 21.13 -12.82 0.82
N PRO A 313 21.49 -13.95 1.47
CA PRO A 313 21.33 -15.29 0.90
C PRO A 313 19.88 -15.70 0.62
N VAL A 314 18.90 -15.14 1.33
CA VAL A 314 17.46 -15.43 1.16
C VAL A 314 16.80 -14.50 0.13
N ARG A 315 17.45 -13.39 -0.27
CA ARG A 315 16.89 -12.43 -1.22
C ARG A 315 16.39 -13.03 -2.53
N PRO A 316 17.14 -13.95 -3.22
CA PRO A 316 16.66 -14.57 -4.46
C PRO A 316 15.38 -15.40 -4.27
N GLN A 317 15.19 -16.02 -3.11
CA GLN A 317 14.02 -16.82 -2.79
C GLN A 317 12.78 -15.91 -2.60
N ILE A 318 12.92 -14.79 -1.87
CA ILE A 318 11.84 -13.82 -1.68
C ILE A 318 11.47 -13.19 -3.02
N LEU A 319 12.44 -12.83 -3.85
CA LEU A 319 12.21 -12.27 -5.18
C LEU A 319 11.45 -13.26 -6.07
N SER A 320 11.85 -14.53 -6.10
CA SER A 320 11.15 -15.58 -6.87
C SER A 320 9.72 -15.78 -6.37
N LEU A 321 9.50 -15.72 -5.06
CA LEU A 321 8.17 -15.81 -4.46
C LEU A 321 7.28 -14.61 -4.85
N LEU A 322 7.82 -13.39 -4.81
CA LEU A 322 7.15 -12.17 -5.25
C LEU A 322 6.75 -12.27 -6.74
N GLN A 323 7.66 -12.69 -7.61
CA GLN A 323 7.42 -12.85 -9.04
C GLN A 323 6.29 -13.87 -9.31
N ALA A 324 6.34 -15.03 -8.63
CA ALA A 324 5.31 -16.06 -8.75
C ALA A 324 3.95 -15.56 -8.23
N HIS A 325 3.93 -14.77 -7.15
CA HIS A 325 2.71 -14.19 -6.61
C HIS A 325 2.11 -13.13 -7.55
N ILE A 326 2.92 -12.23 -8.11
CA ILE A 326 2.47 -11.28 -9.14
C ILE A 326 1.89 -12.00 -10.34
N GLN A 327 2.53 -13.08 -10.81
CA GLN A 327 2.01 -13.89 -11.92
C GLN A 327 0.65 -14.53 -11.58
N GLY A 328 0.50 -15.07 -10.38
CA GLY A 328 -0.77 -15.65 -9.89
C GLY A 328 -1.90 -14.62 -9.86
N LEU A 329 -1.63 -13.46 -9.25
CA LEU A 329 -2.58 -12.35 -9.14
C LEU A 329 -2.97 -11.77 -10.49
N SER A 330 -2.00 -11.58 -11.42
CA SER A 330 -2.28 -10.98 -12.73
C SER A 330 -3.27 -11.80 -13.56
N ARG A 331 -3.28 -13.13 -13.41
CA ARG A 331 -4.27 -14.02 -14.07
C ARG A 331 -5.69 -13.87 -13.55
N LEU A 332 -5.86 -13.28 -12.37
CA LEU A 332 -7.14 -13.12 -11.67
C LEU A 332 -7.67 -11.69 -11.72
N GLN A 333 -6.99 -10.80 -12.43
CA GLN A 333 -7.49 -9.43 -12.62
C GLN A 333 -8.77 -9.45 -13.46
N HIS A 334 -9.82 -8.82 -12.93
CA HIS A 334 -11.07 -8.62 -13.67
C HIS A 334 -10.86 -7.62 -14.84
N HIS A 335 -11.66 -7.72 -15.88
CA HIS A 335 -11.55 -6.82 -17.05
C HIS A 335 -11.75 -5.33 -16.71
N ASP A 336 -12.39 -4.99 -15.60
CA ASP A 336 -12.50 -3.63 -15.07
C ASP A 336 -11.26 -3.17 -14.28
N GLY A 337 -10.22 -4.02 -14.17
CA GLY A 337 -8.98 -3.71 -13.45
C GLY A 337 -8.99 -4.08 -11.98
N PHE A 338 -10.10 -4.44 -11.41
CA PHE A 338 -10.23 -4.86 -10.02
C PHE A 338 -9.81 -6.30 -9.78
N TRP A 339 -9.72 -6.68 -8.49
CA TRP A 339 -9.71 -8.06 -8.02
C TRP A 339 -10.89 -8.31 -7.09
N HIS A 340 -11.36 -9.56 -7.08
CA HIS A 340 -12.46 -10.00 -6.24
C HIS A 340 -12.07 -10.10 -4.76
N GLN A 341 -13.05 -9.96 -3.87
CA GLN A 341 -12.92 -10.13 -2.42
C GLN A 341 -12.27 -11.48 -2.05
N LEU A 342 -12.71 -12.58 -2.67
CA LEU A 342 -12.02 -13.86 -2.71
C LEU A 342 -11.46 -14.08 -4.11
N LEU A 343 -10.15 -14.19 -4.25
CA LEU A 343 -9.46 -14.12 -5.52
C LEU A 343 -9.88 -15.20 -6.53
N ASN A 344 -10.18 -16.40 -6.06
CA ASN A 344 -10.62 -17.53 -6.88
C ASN A 344 -12.15 -17.66 -6.98
N ARG A 345 -12.92 -16.61 -6.59
CA ARG A 345 -14.38 -16.62 -6.55
C ARG A 345 -14.94 -15.38 -7.25
N SER A 346 -15.20 -15.52 -8.54
CA SER A 346 -15.75 -14.44 -9.38
C SER A 346 -17.20 -14.05 -9.02
N ASP A 347 -17.86 -14.81 -8.16
CA ASP A 347 -19.18 -14.51 -7.58
C ASP A 347 -19.11 -13.60 -6.35
N THR A 348 -17.90 -13.21 -5.88
CA THR A 348 -17.72 -12.21 -4.84
C THR A 348 -17.52 -10.80 -5.44
N TYR A 349 -17.78 -9.76 -4.64
CA TYR A 349 -17.65 -8.40 -5.12
C TYR A 349 -16.21 -8.00 -5.47
N LEU A 350 -16.07 -6.95 -6.31
CA LEU A 350 -14.79 -6.33 -6.65
C LEU A 350 -14.37 -5.40 -5.51
N GLU A 351 -13.11 -5.55 -5.02
CA GLU A 351 -12.67 -4.94 -3.77
C GLU A 351 -11.54 -3.92 -4.02
N ALA A 352 -11.75 -2.68 -3.57
CA ALA A 352 -10.87 -1.58 -3.90
C ALA A 352 -9.53 -1.58 -3.16
N SER A 353 -9.48 -1.98 -1.88
CA SER A 353 -8.23 -1.92 -1.11
C SER A 353 -7.19 -2.95 -1.58
N ALA A 354 -7.61 -4.18 -1.88
CA ALA A 354 -6.75 -5.20 -2.47
C ALA A 354 -6.25 -4.75 -3.84
N THR A 355 -7.15 -4.20 -4.67
CA THR A 355 -6.82 -3.65 -5.99
C THR A 355 -5.75 -2.56 -5.89
N ALA A 356 -5.87 -1.63 -4.95
CA ALA A 356 -4.89 -0.57 -4.74
C ALA A 356 -3.53 -1.12 -4.30
N ILE A 357 -3.50 -2.10 -3.38
CA ILE A 357 -2.26 -2.74 -2.92
C ILE A 357 -1.58 -3.47 -4.09
N TYR A 358 -2.32 -4.24 -4.89
CA TYR A 358 -1.73 -4.95 -6.03
C TYR A 358 -1.21 -3.99 -7.10
N THR A 359 -1.97 -2.93 -7.41
CA THR A 359 -1.55 -1.88 -8.33
C THR A 359 -0.23 -1.25 -7.90
N TYR A 360 -0.12 -0.89 -6.61
CA TYR A 360 1.13 -0.42 -6.03
C TYR A 360 2.26 -1.43 -6.21
N CYS A 361 2.07 -2.65 -5.73
CA CYS A 361 3.14 -3.66 -5.68
C CYS A 361 3.63 -4.06 -7.09
N ILE A 362 2.71 -4.18 -8.06
CA ILE A 362 3.07 -4.52 -9.44
C ILE A 362 3.83 -3.37 -10.09
N ALA A 363 3.34 -2.12 -9.97
CA ALA A 363 4.05 -0.95 -10.49
C ALA A 363 5.42 -0.78 -9.82
N HIS A 364 5.50 -0.98 -8.50
CA HIS A 364 6.74 -0.96 -7.74
C HIS A 364 7.74 -2.02 -8.23
N ALA A 365 7.29 -3.27 -8.40
CA ALA A 365 8.13 -4.34 -8.91
C ALA A 365 8.68 -4.05 -10.32
N ILE A 366 7.88 -3.42 -11.19
CA ILE A 366 8.34 -2.93 -12.50
C ILE A 366 9.39 -1.83 -12.31
N ASN A 367 9.12 -0.82 -11.49
CA ASN A 367 10.02 0.30 -11.24
C ASN A 367 11.36 -0.12 -10.63
N ARG A 368 11.39 -1.25 -9.91
CA ARG A 368 12.59 -1.88 -9.35
C ARG A 368 13.28 -2.86 -10.32
N GLY A 369 12.70 -3.14 -11.48
CA GLY A 369 13.22 -4.13 -12.42
C GLY A 369 13.09 -5.58 -11.93
N TRP A 370 12.17 -5.84 -11.00
CA TRP A 370 11.92 -7.20 -10.50
C TRP A 370 11.01 -8.00 -11.41
N VAL A 371 10.14 -7.32 -12.17
CA VAL A 371 9.30 -7.92 -13.22
C VAL A 371 9.32 -7.05 -14.48
N ASP A 372 9.00 -7.64 -15.63
CA ASP A 372 9.03 -6.98 -16.93
C ASP A 372 7.83 -6.04 -17.10
N ALA A 373 8.11 -4.79 -17.48
CA ALA A 373 7.10 -3.77 -17.78
C ALA A 373 6.19 -4.17 -18.96
N LYS A 374 6.72 -4.85 -19.97
CA LYS A 374 5.96 -5.29 -21.15
C LYS A 374 4.89 -6.32 -20.78
N ALA A 375 5.20 -7.18 -19.80
CA ALA A 375 4.27 -8.21 -19.33
C ALA A 375 3.26 -7.69 -18.29
N TYR A 376 3.70 -6.84 -17.35
CA TYR A 376 2.91 -6.47 -16.18
C TYR A 376 2.47 -5.00 -16.15
N GLY A 377 3.02 -4.15 -17.01
CA GLY A 377 2.63 -2.75 -17.13
C GLY A 377 1.16 -2.54 -17.44
N PRO A 378 0.57 -3.27 -18.42
CA PRO A 378 -0.88 -3.21 -18.67
C PRO A 378 -1.73 -3.56 -17.45
N VAL A 379 -1.30 -4.56 -16.64
CA VAL A 379 -1.98 -4.95 -15.40
C VAL A 379 -1.95 -3.82 -14.38
N ALA A 380 -0.79 -3.16 -14.22
CA ALA A 380 -0.64 -2.04 -13.30
C ALA A 380 -1.49 -0.83 -13.71
N LEU A 381 -1.49 -0.47 -15.01
CA LEU A 381 -2.30 0.66 -15.49
C LEU A 381 -3.80 0.39 -15.43
N LEU A 382 -4.23 -0.83 -15.77
CA LEU A 382 -5.64 -1.21 -15.65
C LEU A 382 -6.08 -1.23 -14.16
N GLY A 383 -5.22 -1.71 -13.27
CA GLY A 383 -5.42 -1.63 -11.82
C GLY A 383 -5.56 -0.19 -11.33
N TRP A 384 -4.72 0.73 -11.84
CA TRP A 384 -4.85 2.15 -11.52
C TRP A 384 -6.17 2.76 -12.01
N GLN A 385 -6.67 2.38 -13.19
CA GLN A 385 -7.98 2.84 -13.66
C GLN A 385 -9.09 2.43 -12.67
N ALA A 386 -9.04 1.21 -12.17
CA ALA A 386 -9.98 0.74 -11.15
C ALA A 386 -9.86 1.53 -9.83
N VAL A 387 -8.64 1.75 -9.34
CA VAL A 387 -8.36 2.56 -8.14
C VAL A 387 -8.88 3.99 -8.32
N ASN A 388 -8.57 4.63 -9.45
CA ASN A 388 -9.01 5.99 -9.74
C ASN A 388 -10.55 6.11 -9.78
N GLN A 389 -11.25 5.11 -10.33
CA GLN A 389 -12.72 5.06 -10.35
C GLN A 389 -13.33 4.88 -8.96
N SER A 390 -12.59 4.29 -8.01
CA SER A 390 -13.04 4.12 -6.62
C SER A 390 -12.94 5.41 -5.81
N VAL A 391 -12.26 6.44 -6.30
CA VAL A 391 -12.13 7.74 -5.63
C VAL A 391 -13.21 8.69 -6.12
N ASN A 392 -14.18 9.00 -5.25
CA ASN A 392 -15.23 9.95 -5.58
C ASN A 392 -14.74 11.41 -5.56
N GLU A 393 -15.63 12.35 -5.90
CA GLU A 393 -15.32 13.79 -5.97
C GLU A 393 -14.89 14.38 -4.63
N GLN A 394 -15.34 13.82 -3.52
CA GLN A 394 -14.99 14.23 -2.16
C GLN A 394 -13.64 13.68 -1.69
N GLY A 395 -12.98 12.82 -2.49
CA GLY A 395 -11.72 12.14 -2.14
C GLY A 395 -11.93 10.91 -1.25
N GLN A 396 -13.16 10.42 -1.12
CA GLN A 396 -13.45 9.17 -0.42
C GLN A 396 -13.18 7.98 -1.33
N VAL A 397 -12.66 6.89 -0.75
CA VAL A 397 -12.42 5.65 -1.48
C VAL A 397 -13.59 4.69 -1.25
N GLU A 398 -14.31 4.38 -2.32
CA GLU A 398 -15.48 3.49 -2.33
C GLU A 398 -15.08 2.03 -2.51
N ASN A 399 -16.03 1.11 -2.26
CA ASN A 399 -15.86 -0.34 -2.41
C ASN A 399 -14.72 -0.95 -1.58
N VAL A 400 -14.42 -0.36 -0.44
CA VAL A 400 -13.40 -0.85 0.49
C VAL A 400 -14.03 -1.76 1.52
N CYS A 401 -13.58 -3.01 1.58
CA CYS A 401 -13.96 -3.97 2.60
C CYS A 401 -13.55 -3.48 4.00
N VAL A 402 -14.46 -3.51 4.95
CA VAL A 402 -14.18 -3.19 6.36
C VAL A 402 -13.12 -4.11 6.97
N GLY A 403 -12.66 -3.82 8.16
CA GLY A 403 -11.76 -4.69 8.93
C GLY A 403 -12.30 -6.12 9.00
N THR A 404 -11.47 -7.11 8.66
CA THR A 404 -11.90 -8.49 8.45
C THR A 404 -10.94 -9.43 9.15
N GLY A 405 -11.47 -10.31 9.97
CA GLY A 405 -10.70 -11.38 10.59
C GLY A 405 -10.59 -12.62 9.69
N MET A 406 -9.91 -13.65 10.19
CA MET A 406 -9.81 -14.95 9.53
C MET A 406 -11.13 -15.74 9.69
N GLY A 407 -11.76 -16.11 8.59
CA GLY A 407 -12.98 -16.92 8.54
C GLY A 407 -12.71 -18.35 8.07
N PHE A 408 -13.70 -19.23 8.33
CA PHE A 408 -13.65 -20.65 7.98
C PHE A 408 -14.72 -21.07 6.95
N ASP A 409 -15.42 -20.09 6.37
CA ASP A 409 -16.41 -20.30 5.32
C ASP A 409 -16.39 -19.14 4.31
N ALA A 410 -16.88 -19.43 3.11
CA ALA A 410 -16.88 -18.45 2.02
C ALA A 410 -17.86 -17.28 2.28
N ALA A 411 -18.98 -17.54 2.95
CA ALA A 411 -20.00 -16.53 3.22
C ALA A 411 -19.47 -15.44 4.15
N PHE A 412 -18.63 -15.81 5.13
CA PHE A 412 -17.96 -14.85 6.00
C PHE A 412 -17.23 -13.76 5.20
N TYR A 413 -16.51 -14.14 4.14
CA TYR A 413 -15.79 -13.18 3.30
C TYR A 413 -16.72 -12.48 2.30
N ALA A 414 -17.59 -13.23 1.63
CA ALA A 414 -18.46 -12.71 0.57
C ALA A 414 -19.45 -11.65 1.06
N TYR A 415 -19.89 -11.75 2.32
CA TYR A 415 -20.84 -10.81 2.93
C TYR A 415 -20.19 -9.74 3.82
N ARG A 416 -18.84 -9.61 3.81
CA ARG A 416 -18.22 -8.48 4.50
C ARG A 416 -18.66 -7.16 3.87
N PRO A 417 -19.14 -6.19 4.67
CA PRO A 417 -19.58 -4.90 4.13
C PRO A 417 -18.42 -4.10 3.52
N VAL A 418 -18.77 -3.25 2.57
CA VAL A 418 -17.89 -2.21 2.03
C VAL A 418 -18.37 -0.86 2.53
N HIS A 419 -17.44 0.06 2.79
CA HIS A 419 -17.80 1.38 3.29
C HIS A 419 -16.68 2.42 3.02
N VAL A 420 -17.05 3.67 2.74
CA VAL A 420 -16.10 4.79 2.57
C VAL A 420 -15.31 5.10 3.85
N MET A 421 -15.83 4.75 5.02
CA MET A 421 -15.11 4.87 6.30
C MET A 421 -14.24 3.63 6.62
N ALA A 422 -14.12 2.67 5.70
CA ALA A 422 -13.13 1.60 5.85
C ALA A 422 -11.73 2.15 5.55
N ALA A 423 -10.89 2.20 6.58
CA ALA A 423 -9.61 2.90 6.57
C ALA A 423 -8.57 2.32 5.58
N HIS A 424 -8.77 1.09 5.15
CA HIS A 424 -7.81 0.32 4.33
C HIS A 424 -7.66 0.82 2.88
N GLY A 425 -8.57 1.66 2.39
CA GLY A 425 -8.52 2.15 1.00
C GLY A 425 -7.55 3.30 0.79
N TYR A 426 -7.37 4.17 1.77
CA TYR A 426 -6.76 5.48 1.60
C TYR A 426 -5.24 5.44 1.36
N GLY A 427 -4.51 4.78 2.26
CA GLY A 427 -3.07 4.60 2.14
C GLY A 427 -2.67 3.90 0.84
N PRO A 428 -3.22 2.73 0.55
CA PRO A 428 -2.93 2.00 -0.69
C PRO A 428 -3.24 2.80 -1.97
N THR A 429 -4.32 3.60 -1.99
CA THR A 429 -4.67 4.45 -3.14
C THR A 429 -3.59 5.49 -3.42
N ILE A 430 -3.13 6.21 -2.41
CA ILE A 430 -2.05 7.21 -2.55
C ILE A 430 -0.74 6.51 -2.95
N TRP A 431 -0.45 5.37 -2.36
CA TRP A 431 0.76 4.60 -2.63
C TRP A 431 0.78 4.07 -4.07
N ALA A 432 -0.37 3.54 -4.55
CA ALA A 432 -0.54 3.14 -5.95
C ALA A 432 -0.30 4.31 -6.91
N GLY A 433 -0.90 5.47 -6.64
CA GLY A 433 -0.71 6.67 -7.46
C GLY A 433 0.77 7.09 -7.54
N ALA A 434 1.49 7.05 -6.41
CA ALA A 434 2.91 7.38 -6.38
C ALA A 434 3.75 6.46 -7.29
N GLU A 435 3.52 5.14 -7.26
CA GLU A 435 4.25 4.21 -8.11
C GLU A 435 3.83 4.27 -9.57
N ILE A 436 2.56 4.59 -9.85
CA ILE A 436 2.10 4.84 -11.24
C ILE A 436 2.75 6.11 -11.81
N ILE A 437 2.87 7.20 -11.05
CA ILE A 437 3.63 8.39 -11.50
C ILE A 437 5.06 8.00 -11.84
N ARG A 438 5.74 7.24 -10.97
CA ARG A 438 7.11 6.76 -11.20
C ARG A 438 7.20 5.86 -12.44
N LEU A 439 6.21 4.99 -12.65
CA LEU A 439 6.11 4.13 -13.83
C LEU A 439 6.01 4.96 -15.12
N LEU A 440 5.11 5.95 -15.15
CA LEU A 440 4.92 6.83 -16.31
C LEU A 440 6.17 7.68 -16.62
N GLN A 441 6.93 8.07 -15.61
CA GLN A 441 8.17 8.83 -15.77
C GLN A 441 9.35 7.99 -16.29
N ARG A 442 9.33 6.67 -16.07
CA ARG A 442 10.46 5.78 -16.39
C ARG A 442 10.23 4.89 -17.59
N GLN A 443 8.99 4.60 -17.89
CA GLN A 443 8.57 3.75 -18.99
C GLN A 443 7.85 4.59 -20.06
N HIS A 444 7.76 4.08 -21.25
CA HIS A 444 7.17 4.79 -22.38
C HIS A 444 5.90 4.08 -22.87
N PRO A 445 4.81 4.06 -22.06
CA PRO A 445 3.58 3.40 -22.47
C PRO A 445 2.92 4.13 -23.65
N LYS A 446 2.46 3.37 -24.64
CA LYS A 446 1.70 3.86 -25.77
C LYS A 446 0.49 2.95 -26.03
N MET A 447 -0.58 3.55 -26.55
CA MET A 447 -1.70 2.76 -27.04
C MET A 447 -1.35 2.20 -28.41
N ASN A 448 -1.49 0.88 -28.58
CA ASN A 448 -1.28 0.20 -29.84
C ASN A 448 -2.41 -0.79 -30.05
N ASP A 449 -3.17 -0.60 -31.11
CA ASP A 449 -4.25 -1.50 -31.53
C ASP A 449 -5.24 -1.83 -30.40
N SER A 450 -5.65 -0.81 -29.66
CA SER A 450 -6.54 -0.87 -28.49
C SER A 450 -5.95 -1.52 -27.22
N ALA A 451 -4.65 -1.78 -27.21
CA ALA A 451 -3.92 -2.26 -26.03
C ALA A 451 -2.83 -1.28 -25.61
N VAL A 452 -2.52 -1.24 -24.31
CA VAL A 452 -1.37 -0.49 -23.80
C VAL A 452 -0.12 -1.34 -23.94
N GLN A 453 0.89 -0.80 -24.63
CA GLN A 453 2.20 -1.41 -24.81
C GLN A 453 3.28 -0.57 -24.12
N PHE A 454 4.33 -1.23 -23.63
CA PHE A 454 5.48 -0.59 -22.99
C PHE A 454 6.72 -0.75 -23.86
N TYR A 455 7.50 0.33 -23.97
CA TYR A 455 8.71 0.39 -24.79
C TYR A 455 9.90 0.78 -23.93
N ASP A 456 11.08 0.27 -24.30
CA ASP A 456 12.34 0.57 -23.60
C ASP A 456 12.83 2.00 -23.89
N GLU A 457 12.39 2.58 -25.03
CA GLU A 457 12.75 3.93 -25.47
C GLU A 457 11.47 4.70 -25.84
N GLU A 458 11.57 6.02 -25.85
CA GLU A 458 10.45 6.86 -26.27
C GLU A 458 10.13 6.66 -27.76
N VAL A 459 8.87 6.31 -28.05
CA VAL A 459 8.35 6.16 -29.40
C VAL A 459 7.73 7.49 -29.83
N PRO A 460 8.16 8.09 -30.96
CA PRO A 460 7.77 9.45 -31.34
C PRO A 460 6.31 9.60 -31.77
N THR A 461 5.57 8.51 -31.96
CA THR A 461 4.18 8.50 -32.41
C THR A 461 3.29 7.67 -31.48
N ASN A 462 2.01 8.05 -31.39
CA ASN A 462 0.96 7.26 -30.74
C ASN A 462 0.19 6.38 -31.76
N GLU A 463 0.56 6.41 -33.02
CA GLU A 463 -0.04 5.53 -34.03
C GLU A 463 0.39 4.07 -33.81
N PRO A 464 -0.42 3.10 -34.25
CA PRO A 464 -0.04 1.71 -34.18
C PRO A 464 1.31 1.46 -34.84
N ILE A 465 2.19 0.74 -34.18
CA ILE A 465 3.53 0.40 -34.66
C ILE A 465 3.45 -0.59 -35.84
N PHE A 466 2.41 -1.41 -35.85
CA PHE A 466 2.16 -2.37 -36.93
C PHE A 466 1.20 -1.77 -37.96
N ASN A 467 1.52 -1.96 -39.21
CA ASN A 467 0.60 -1.75 -40.29
C ASN A 467 0.33 -3.09 -41.02
N TYR A 468 -0.66 -3.10 -41.92
CA TYR A 468 -1.12 -4.30 -42.61
C TYR A 468 -0.06 -4.98 -43.49
N ASP A 469 0.99 -4.30 -43.88
CA ASP A 469 2.09 -4.88 -44.65
C ASP A 469 3.13 -5.63 -43.79
N GLY A 470 2.87 -5.73 -42.48
CA GLY A 470 3.75 -6.42 -41.51
C GLY A 470 5.06 -5.67 -41.24
N LYS A 471 5.20 -4.44 -41.72
CA LYS A 471 6.38 -3.61 -41.43
C LYS A 471 6.19 -2.87 -40.13
N ILE A 472 7.16 -3.04 -39.23
CA ILE A 472 7.24 -2.23 -38.02
C ILE A 472 7.67 -0.81 -38.46
N ARG A 473 6.87 0.19 -38.13
CA ARG A 473 7.24 1.60 -38.28
C ARG A 473 7.53 2.14 -36.90
N TYR A 474 8.79 2.46 -36.67
CA TYR A 474 9.26 3.16 -35.45
C TYR A 474 9.16 4.66 -35.67
#